data_6c2b3fcf4a8405ffce548f8f431331a8
#
_entry.id   6c2b3fcf4a8405ffce548f8f431331a8
#
_cell.length_a   1.000
_cell.length_b   1.000
_cell.length_c   1.000
_cell.angle_alpha   90.00
_cell.angle_beta   90.00
_cell.angle_gamma   90.00
#
_symmetry.space_group_name_H-M   'P 1'
#
loop_
_entity.id
_entity.type
_entity.pdbx_description
1 polymer ?
#
loop_
_entity_poly.entity_id
_entity_poly.type
_entity_poly.pdbx_seq_one_letter_code
_entity_poly.pdbx_strand_id
1 'polypeptide(L)'
;MGAFAVTALHHVQLAMLAGQEDRARAFYAGLLGLTEVAKPDVLAGRGGLWFAGGTLALHLGVEEPFVPARKAHPALVVNDLAAARAALPDPSAIEALPGLRRFYVADPFGNRIEIVAVDDAPR
;
A
#
# COMPACT_ATOMS: atom_id res chain seq x y z
N MET A 1 15.90 -16.29 24.20
CA MET A 1 16.39 -16.42 22.83
C MET A 1 15.56 -17.44 22.09
N GLY A 2 15.10 -17.11 20.93
CA GLY A 2 14.35 -18.02 20.10
C GLY A 2 15.24 -18.85 19.20
N ALA A 3 14.66 -19.88 18.61
CA ALA A 3 15.33 -20.72 17.61
C ALA A 3 15.46 -20.00 16.24
N PHE A 4 14.79 -18.87 16.06
CA PHE A 4 14.81 -18.10 14.81
C PHE A 4 14.63 -16.62 15.11
N ALA A 5 14.85 -15.78 14.08
CA ALA A 5 14.55 -14.36 14.11
C ALA A 5 13.72 -13.97 12.89
N VAL A 6 12.77 -13.08 13.08
CA VAL A 6 12.10 -12.41 11.95
C VAL A 6 13.07 -11.36 11.41
N THR A 7 13.34 -11.37 10.10
CA THR A 7 14.40 -10.54 9.53
C THR A 7 13.89 -9.41 8.63
N ALA A 8 12.67 -9.52 8.08
CA ALA A 8 12.14 -8.49 7.17
C ALA A 8 10.66 -8.71 6.94
N LEU A 9 10.03 -7.70 6.34
CA LEU A 9 8.71 -7.83 5.75
C LEU A 9 8.88 -8.23 4.29
N HIS A 10 8.31 -9.37 3.88
CA HIS A 10 8.39 -9.83 2.49
C HIS A 10 7.39 -9.09 1.60
N HIS A 11 6.14 -9.03 2.02
CA HIS A 11 5.10 -8.30 1.32
C HIS A 11 3.97 -7.95 2.27
N VAL A 12 3.12 -7.03 1.85
CA VAL A 12 1.83 -6.76 2.50
C VAL A 12 0.73 -7.14 1.51
N GLN A 13 -0.34 -7.77 2.01
CA GLN A 13 -1.52 -8.07 1.20
C GLN A 13 -2.72 -7.33 1.78
N LEU A 14 -3.43 -6.64 0.90
CA LEU A 14 -4.71 -6.00 1.19
C LEU A 14 -5.80 -6.74 0.45
N ALA A 15 -7.05 -6.53 0.85
CA ALA A 15 -8.18 -7.16 0.20
C ALA A 15 -8.83 -6.22 -0.81
N MET A 16 -9.55 -6.79 -1.78
CA MET A 16 -10.27 -6.05 -2.80
C MET A 16 -11.55 -6.77 -3.17
N LEU A 17 -12.45 -6.05 -3.86
CA LEU A 17 -13.66 -6.61 -4.40
C LEU A 17 -13.38 -7.39 -5.69
N ALA A 18 -14.10 -8.48 -5.88
CA ALA A 18 -13.99 -9.31 -7.09
C ALA A 18 -14.30 -8.49 -8.35
N GLY A 19 -13.54 -8.74 -9.41
CA GLY A 19 -13.78 -8.16 -10.73
C GLY A 19 -13.39 -6.69 -10.87
N GLN A 20 -12.75 -6.09 -9.87
CA GLN A 20 -12.41 -4.67 -9.87
C GLN A 20 -10.92 -4.40 -10.01
N GLU A 21 -10.21 -5.31 -10.69
CA GLU A 21 -8.77 -5.18 -10.89
C GLU A 21 -8.38 -3.90 -11.61
N ASP A 22 -9.19 -3.41 -12.55
CA ASP A 22 -8.87 -2.16 -13.26
C ASP A 22 -8.88 -0.95 -12.33
N ARG A 23 -9.77 -0.92 -11.34
CA ARG A 23 -9.75 0.14 -10.32
C ARG A 23 -8.49 0.08 -9.47
N ALA A 24 -8.05 -1.14 -9.14
CA ALA A 24 -6.80 -1.32 -8.40
C ALA A 24 -5.61 -0.85 -9.23
N ARG A 25 -5.57 -1.15 -10.52
CA ARG A 25 -4.50 -0.68 -11.42
C ARG A 25 -4.44 0.85 -11.49
N ALA A 26 -5.61 1.49 -11.60
CA ALA A 26 -5.65 2.95 -11.68
C ALA A 26 -5.07 3.60 -10.43
N PHE A 27 -5.27 3.01 -9.27
CA PHE A 27 -4.76 3.56 -8.01
C PHE A 27 -3.29 3.17 -7.77
N TYR A 28 -2.99 1.89 -7.75
CA TYR A 28 -1.66 1.41 -7.34
C TYR A 28 -0.60 1.64 -8.41
N ALA A 29 -0.93 1.43 -9.67
CA ALA A 29 0.00 1.73 -10.77
C ALA A 29 -0.14 3.17 -11.24
N GLY A 30 -1.37 3.65 -11.43
CA GLY A 30 -1.61 4.99 -11.99
C GLY A 30 -1.26 6.11 -11.04
N LEU A 31 -1.75 6.09 -9.81
CA LEU A 31 -1.51 7.18 -8.85
C LEU A 31 -0.27 6.96 -8.01
N LEU A 32 -0.04 5.75 -7.50
CA LEU A 32 1.11 5.46 -6.65
C LEU A 32 2.38 5.13 -7.44
N GLY A 33 2.26 4.86 -8.73
CA GLY A 33 3.43 4.59 -9.57
C GLY A 33 4.08 3.23 -9.35
N LEU A 34 3.36 2.28 -8.73
CA LEU A 34 3.87 0.93 -8.58
C LEU A 34 3.78 0.19 -9.91
N THR A 35 4.60 -0.85 -10.07
CA THR A 35 4.60 -1.69 -11.25
C THR A 35 3.83 -2.97 -10.97
N GLU A 36 2.86 -3.29 -11.81
CA GLU A 36 2.18 -4.58 -11.72
C GLU A 36 3.15 -5.69 -12.13
N VAL A 37 3.19 -6.76 -11.33
CA VAL A 37 4.02 -7.92 -11.60
C VAL A 37 3.15 -9.17 -11.72
N ALA A 38 3.63 -10.17 -12.46
CA ALA A 38 2.86 -11.39 -12.68
C ALA A 38 2.76 -12.21 -11.41
N LYS A 39 1.57 -12.76 -11.17
CA LYS A 39 1.37 -13.76 -10.12
C LYS A 39 1.85 -15.12 -10.62
N PRO A 40 2.29 -16.03 -9.71
CA PRO A 40 2.55 -17.41 -10.10
C PRO A 40 1.32 -18.03 -10.79
N ASP A 41 1.54 -18.89 -11.77
CA ASP A 41 0.45 -19.50 -12.55
C ASP A 41 -0.58 -20.20 -11.66
N VAL A 42 -0.12 -20.84 -10.60
CA VAL A 42 -1.01 -21.56 -9.67
C VAL A 42 -2.00 -20.65 -8.96
N LEU A 43 -1.73 -19.34 -8.91
CA LEU A 43 -2.58 -18.34 -8.26
C LEU A 43 -3.34 -17.47 -9.25
N ALA A 44 -3.07 -17.57 -10.55
CA ALA A 44 -3.61 -16.66 -11.56
C ALA A 44 -5.12 -16.60 -11.60
N GLY A 45 -5.81 -17.75 -11.37
CA GLY A 45 -7.27 -17.83 -11.42
C GLY A 45 -7.99 -17.29 -10.19
N ARG A 46 -7.28 -16.85 -9.15
CA ARG A 46 -7.91 -16.41 -7.90
C ARG A 46 -8.34 -14.96 -7.90
N GLY A 47 -8.05 -14.21 -8.96
CA GLY A 47 -8.26 -12.77 -8.98
C GLY A 47 -7.22 -12.02 -8.17
N GLY A 48 -7.34 -10.69 -8.16
CA GLY A 48 -6.36 -9.83 -7.46
C GLY A 48 -5.13 -9.54 -8.29
N LEU A 49 -4.21 -8.80 -7.72
CA LEU A 49 -3.04 -8.26 -8.43
C LEU A 49 -1.85 -8.17 -7.49
N TRP A 50 -0.66 -8.26 -8.07
CA TRP A 50 0.59 -8.03 -7.37
C TRP A 50 1.30 -6.81 -7.94
N PHE A 51 1.83 -5.97 -7.07
CA PHE A 51 2.58 -4.77 -7.43
C PHE A 51 3.92 -4.74 -6.72
N ALA A 52 4.88 -4.04 -7.33
CA ALA A 52 6.20 -3.82 -6.74
C ALA A 52 6.67 -2.40 -7.01
N GLY A 53 7.48 -1.86 -6.12
CA GLY A 53 8.12 -0.56 -6.28
C GLY A 53 9.15 -0.34 -5.18
N GLY A 54 10.36 0.08 -5.54
CA GLY A 54 11.45 0.16 -4.58
C GLY A 54 11.67 -1.20 -3.91
N THR A 55 11.62 -1.22 -2.58
CA THR A 55 11.68 -2.48 -1.81
C THR A 55 10.29 -3.01 -1.44
N LEU A 56 9.23 -2.32 -1.89
CA LEU A 56 7.86 -2.69 -1.55
C LEU A 56 7.35 -3.80 -2.47
N ALA A 57 6.71 -4.81 -1.88
CA ALA A 57 5.84 -5.75 -2.58
C ALA A 57 4.46 -5.65 -1.96
N LEU A 58 3.45 -5.33 -2.77
CA LEU A 58 2.08 -5.14 -2.32
C LEU A 58 1.15 -5.99 -3.16
N HIS A 59 0.40 -6.85 -2.49
CA HIS A 59 -0.54 -7.77 -3.13
C HIS A 59 -1.97 -7.36 -2.80
N LEU A 60 -2.88 -7.57 -3.73
CA LEU A 60 -4.32 -7.45 -3.50
C LEU A 60 -4.95 -8.81 -3.73
N GLY A 61 -5.71 -9.27 -2.74
CA GLY A 61 -6.45 -10.53 -2.82
C GLY A 61 -7.95 -10.27 -2.76
N VAL A 62 -8.71 -11.03 -3.56
CA VAL A 62 -10.18 -10.92 -3.53
C VAL A 62 -10.69 -11.53 -2.24
N GLU A 63 -11.58 -10.80 -1.56
CA GLU A 63 -12.24 -11.27 -0.33
C GLU A 63 -13.74 -11.00 -0.42
N GLU A 64 -14.54 -12.02 -0.11
CA GLU A 64 -15.99 -11.89 -0.13
C GLU A 64 -16.60 -12.63 1.07
N PRO A 65 -17.43 -11.95 1.90
CA PRO A 65 -17.68 -10.52 1.87
C PRO A 65 -16.45 -9.74 2.32
N PHE A 66 -16.27 -8.54 1.79
CA PHE A 66 -15.13 -7.69 2.13
C PHE A 66 -15.58 -6.46 2.91
N VAL A 67 -14.94 -6.24 4.07
CA VAL A 67 -15.07 -5.02 4.86
C VAL A 67 -13.65 -4.52 5.13
N PRO A 68 -13.31 -3.30 4.69
CA PRO A 68 -11.96 -2.79 4.92
C PRO A 68 -11.69 -2.58 6.41
N ALA A 69 -10.44 -2.81 6.80
CA ALA A 69 -10.02 -2.56 8.16
C ALA A 69 -10.11 -1.06 8.48
N ARG A 70 -10.63 -0.72 9.65
CA ARG A 70 -10.78 0.68 10.05
C ARG A 70 -9.53 1.23 10.71
N LYS A 71 -8.68 0.39 11.26
CA LYS A 71 -7.48 0.80 11.98
C LYS A 71 -6.22 0.24 11.34
N ALA A 72 -6.19 -1.04 11.00
CA ALA A 72 -5.01 -1.66 10.40
C ALA A 72 -4.73 -1.06 9.02
N HIS A 73 -3.46 -0.77 8.74
CA HIS A 73 -3.06 -0.13 7.50
C HIS A 73 -1.55 -0.30 7.28
N PRO A 74 -1.11 -0.32 6.02
CA PRO A 74 0.30 -0.20 5.70
C PRO A 74 0.72 1.27 5.69
N ALA A 75 2.00 1.53 5.90
CA ALA A 75 2.60 2.84 5.72
C ALA A 75 3.61 2.76 4.57
N LEU A 76 3.40 3.60 3.56
CA LEU A 76 4.23 3.63 2.36
C LEU A 76 5.10 4.88 2.38
N VAL A 77 6.40 4.70 2.19
CA VAL A 77 7.36 5.82 2.18
C VAL A 77 7.40 6.43 0.79
N VAL A 78 7.28 7.75 0.71
CA VAL A 78 7.44 8.50 -0.54
C VAL A 78 8.59 9.50 -0.39
N ASN A 79 9.14 9.91 -1.52
CA ASN A 79 10.24 10.86 -1.55
C ASN A 79 9.78 12.33 -1.60
N ASP A 80 8.49 12.58 -1.83
CA ASP A 80 7.93 13.94 -1.91
C ASP A 80 6.49 13.90 -1.40
N LEU A 81 6.33 14.24 -0.13
CA LEU A 81 5.03 14.13 0.54
C LEU A 81 4.01 15.11 -0.04
N ALA A 82 4.43 16.33 -0.35
CA ALA A 82 3.53 17.34 -0.90
C ALA A 82 3.01 16.94 -2.28
N ALA A 83 3.88 16.40 -3.14
CA ALA A 83 3.49 15.91 -4.45
C ALA A 83 2.53 14.72 -4.33
N ALA A 84 2.79 13.79 -3.43
CA ALA A 84 1.91 12.65 -3.19
C ALA A 84 0.53 13.13 -2.73
N ARG A 85 0.48 14.08 -1.80
CA ARG A 85 -0.78 14.60 -1.29
C ARG A 85 -1.60 15.30 -2.37
N ALA A 86 -0.94 16.02 -3.27
CA ALA A 86 -1.61 16.69 -4.38
C ALA A 86 -2.18 15.70 -5.42
N ALA A 87 -1.57 14.53 -5.57
CA ALA A 87 -1.95 13.54 -6.57
C ALA A 87 -3.03 12.56 -6.09
N LEU A 88 -3.17 12.36 -4.79
CA LEU A 88 -4.04 11.33 -4.23
C LEU A 88 -5.41 11.89 -3.82
N PRO A 89 -6.50 11.11 -3.95
CA PRO A 89 -7.84 11.60 -3.66
C PRO A 89 -8.11 11.68 -2.16
N ASP A 90 -8.81 12.73 -1.74
CA ASP A 90 -9.31 12.94 -0.38
C ASP A 90 -8.25 12.69 0.72
N PRO A 91 -7.05 13.29 0.61
CA PRO A 91 -6.03 13.06 1.61
C PRO A 91 -6.38 13.78 2.92
N SER A 92 -6.00 13.16 4.05
CA SER A 92 -6.08 13.84 5.34
C SER A 92 -5.04 14.97 5.41
N ALA A 93 -5.12 15.77 6.48
CA ALA A 93 -4.10 16.79 6.73
C ALA A 93 -2.76 16.12 7.02
N ILE A 94 -1.67 16.81 6.65
CA ILE A 94 -0.33 16.35 7.00
C ILE A 94 -0.12 16.53 8.49
N GLU A 95 0.39 15.47 9.14
CA GLU A 95 0.75 15.48 10.54
C GLU A 95 2.26 15.30 10.68
N ALA A 96 2.88 16.12 11.52
CA ALA A 96 4.29 15.98 11.85
C ALA A 96 4.41 15.17 13.14
N LEU A 97 5.18 14.09 13.07
CA LEU A 97 5.52 13.25 14.22
C LEU A 97 7.04 13.25 14.38
N PRO A 98 7.56 12.83 15.54
CA PRO A 98 9.01 12.70 15.66
C PRO A 98 9.57 11.75 14.59
N GLY A 99 10.45 12.26 13.74
CA GLY A 99 11.14 11.50 12.71
C GLY A 99 10.39 11.29 11.41
N LEU A 100 9.12 11.73 11.29
CA LEU A 100 8.39 11.59 10.04
C LEU A 100 7.23 12.58 9.94
N ARG A 101 6.75 12.77 8.70
CA ARG A 101 5.48 13.44 8.42
C ARG A 101 4.61 12.49 7.63
N ARG A 102 3.32 12.57 7.80
CA ARG A 102 2.40 11.61 7.19
C ARG A 102 1.04 12.22 6.87
N PHE A 103 0.29 11.54 6.01
CA PHE A 103 -1.15 11.72 5.85
C PHE A 103 -1.76 10.37 5.49
N TYR A 104 -3.09 10.30 5.51
CA TYR A 104 -3.83 9.08 5.17
C TYR A 104 -4.66 9.28 3.92
N VAL A 105 -4.80 8.21 3.15
CA VAL A 105 -5.75 8.10 2.04
C VAL A 105 -6.45 6.75 2.13
N ALA A 106 -7.56 6.61 1.41
CA ALA A 106 -8.19 5.31 1.19
C ALA A 106 -7.93 4.88 -0.25
N ASP A 107 -7.72 3.57 -0.46
CA ASP A 107 -7.67 3.03 -1.81
C ASP A 107 -9.10 2.92 -2.37
N PRO A 108 -9.31 2.45 -3.63
CA PRO A 108 -10.66 2.37 -4.22
C PRO A 108 -11.63 1.46 -3.47
N PHE A 109 -11.13 0.59 -2.60
CA PHE A 109 -11.94 -0.38 -1.87
C PHE A 109 -12.16 0.03 -0.40
N GLY A 110 -11.61 1.18 -0.01
CA GLY A 110 -11.70 1.66 1.37
C GLY A 110 -10.57 1.21 2.27
N ASN A 111 -9.56 0.52 1.76
CA ASN A 111 -8.39 0.18 2.56
C ASN A 111 -7.66 1.45 2.97
N ARG A 112 -7.33 1.55 4.25
CA ARG A 112 -6.60 2.69 4.80
C ARG A 112 -5.13 2.57 4.46
N ILE A 113 -4.54 3.67 3.98
CA ILE A 113 -3.13 3.71 3.62
C ILE A 113 -2.52 4.98 4.22
N GLU A 114 -1.41 4.81 4.93
CA GLU A 114 -0.63 5.92 5.43
C GLU A 114 0.49 6.21 4.43
N ILE A 115 0.68 7.49 4.10
CA ILE A 115 1.75 7.95 3.22
C ILE A 115 2.72 8.75 4.07
N VAL A 116 3.99 8.36 4.08
CA VAL A 116 4.97 8.96 4.99
C VAL A 116 6.19 9.46 4.24
N ALA A 117 6.76 10.55 4.74
CA ALA A 117 8.10 10.99 4.41
C ALA A 117 8.96 10.88 5.68
N VAL A 118 10.02 10.12 5.59
CA VAL A 118 10.94 9.95 6.72
C VAL A 118 11.93 11.10 6.73
N ASP A 119 12.11 11.72 7.88
CA ASP A 119 13.03 12.83 8.00
C ASP A 119 14.48 12.35 7.79
N ASP A 120 15.26 13.20 7.09
CA ASP A 120 16.70 12.98 6.94
C ASP A 120 17.39 13.35 8.27
N ALA A 121 17.25 12.47 9.25
CA ALA A 121 17.93 12.69 10.51
C ALA A 121 19.43 12.52 10.33
N PRO A 122 20.24 13.25 11.09
CA PRO A 122 21.67 12.97 11.13
C PRO A 122 21.89 11.50 11.51
N ARG A 123 22.71 10.86 10.75
CA ARG A 123 23.01 9.45 10.95
C ARG A 123 24.29 9.29 11.74
#